data_7b118de6d587bd14bc189fc72a21799a
#
_entry.id   7b118de6d587bd14bc189fc72a21799a
#
_cell.length_a   1.000
_cell.length_b   1.000
_cell.length_c   1.000
_cell.angle_alpha   90.00
_cell.angle_beta   90.00
_cell.angle_gamma   90.00
#
_symmetry.space_group_name_H-M   'P 1'
#
loop_
_entity.id
_entity.type
_entity.pdbx_description
1 polymer ?
#
loop_
_entity_poly.entity_id
_entity_poly.type
_entity_poly.pdbx_seq_one_letter_code
_entity_poly.pdbx_strand_id
1 'polypeptide(L)'
;HIFSLEYMKGDVRYNRYYAYLGLFTFSMNGIVLADNLISMYMSWELVGVSSYLLIGHWFEKDSAANASKKAFLTNRVGDIGFFIGIMLLYSAVGAFTFSPIFDSISGGEAIAGMTLTLAGLGIFMGAVGKSSQFPLHIWLPDAMEGPTPVSALMHAATMVAAGVYMCVRLFPIFTADALTVIAYIGAITAILAALTAITQNDIKKVLAYSTVSQLGFMVL
;
A
#
# COMPACT_ATOMS: atom_id res chain seq x y z
N HIS A 1 12.01 10.42 -12.42
CA HIS A 1 11.61 11.37 -13.47
C HIS A 1 12.73 11.59 -14.48
N ILE A 2 13.95 11.96 -14.07
CA ILE A 2 15.07 12.22 -15.00
C ILE A 2 15.40 10.97 -15.84
N PHE A 3 15.54 9.81 -15.25
CA PHE A 3 15.76 8.55 -15.97
C PHE A 3 14.67 8.27 -17.02
N SER A 4 13.42 8.60 -16.70
CA SER A 4 12.29 8.38 -17.58
C SER A 4 12.34 9.22 -18.86
N LEU A 5 13.07 10.35 -18.88
CA LEU A 5 13.21 11.21 -20.06
C LEU A 5 13.79 10.44 -21.25
N GLU A 6 14.84 9.66 -21.00
CA GLU A 6 15.46 8.86 -22.05
C GLU A 6 14.76 7.50 -22.23
N TYR A 7 14.32 6.86 -21.13
CA TYR A 7 13.67 5.56 -21.18
C TYR A 7 12.36 5.56 -21.98
N MET A 8 11.55 6.62 -21.82
CA MET A 8 10.24 6.77 -22.50
C MET A 8 10.33 7.55 -23.81
N LYS A 9 11.55 7.92 -24.26
CA LYS A 9 11.75 8.67 -25.50
C LYS A 9 11.23 7.89 -26.69
N GLY A 10 10.34 8.52 -27.46
CA GLY A 10 9.69 7.91 -28.62
C GLY A 10 8.41 7.14 -28.30
N ASP A 11 8.00 7.02 -27.05
CA ASP A 11 6.68 6.49 -26.71
C ASP A 11 5.56 7.44 -27.13
N VAL A 12 4.57 6.93 -27.84
CA VAL A 12 3.41 7.70 -28.35
C VAL A 12 2.63 8.39 -27.22
N ARG A 13 2.69 7.83 -26.00
CA ARG A 13 1.97 8.32 -24.81
C ARG A 13 2.89 9.01 -23.81
N TYR A 14 4.02 9.55 -24.25
CA TYR A 14 5.00 10.20 -23.38
C TYR A 14 4.39 11.24 -22.44
N ASN A 15 3.56 12.16 -22.95
CA ASN A 15 2.91 13.19 -22.14
C ASN A 15 1.94 12.59 -21.11
N ARG A 16 1.20 11.56 -21.50
CA ARG A 16 0.28 10.84 -20.63
C ARG A 16 1.01 10.13 -19.50
N TYR A 17 2.15 9.54 -19.79
CA TYR A 17 3.02 8.92 -18.79
C TYR A 17 3.43 9.91 -17.69
N TYR A 18 3.92 11.10 -18.07
CA TYR A 18 4.35 12.10 -17.09
C TYR A 18 3.18 12.72 -16.32
N ALA A 19 2.02 12.88 -16.92
CA ALA A 19 0.82 13.32 -16.21
C ALA A 19 0.45 12.32 -15.09
N TYR A 20 0.47 11.01 -15.39
CA TYR A 20 0.17 9.97 -14.39
C TYR A 20 1.26 9.85 -13.32
N LEU A 21 2.52 10.02 -13.71
CA LEU A 21 3.64 10.00 -12.78
C LEU A 21 3.59 11.20 -11.82
N GLY A 22 3.19 12.38 -12.33
CA GLY A 22 2.95 13.57 -11.51
C GLY A 22 1.79 13.38 -10.54
N LEU A 23 0.66 12.83 -11.01
CA LEU A 23 -0.48 12.49 -10.17
C LEU A 23 -0.11 11.49 -9.06
N PHE A 24 0.68 10.47 -9.40
CA PHE A 24 1.18 9.51 -8.43
C PHE A 24 2.05 10.15 -7.36
N THR A 25 3.00 11.02 -7.77
CA THR A 25 3.87 11.74 -6.82
C THR A 25 3.08 12.67 -5.91
N PHE A 26 2.10 13.38 -6.46
CA PHE A 26 1.18 14.22 -5.69
C PHE A 26 0.42 13.41 -4.64
N SER A 27 -0.16 12.28 -5.03
CA SER A 27 -0.94 11.44 -4.14
C SER A 27 -0.10 10.80 -3.04
N MET A 28 1.14 10.40 -3.33
CA MET A 28 2.07 9.88 -2.32
C MET A 28 2.44 10.94 -1.28
N ASN A 29 2.74 12.17 -1.73
CA ASN A 29 2.98 13.28 -0.81
C ASN A 29 1.74 13.57 0.05
N GLY A 30 0.54 13.44 -0.51
CA GLY A 30 -0.71 13.60 0.22
C GLY A 30 -0.87 12.59 1.37
N ILE A 31 -0.43 11.34 1.22
CA ILE A 31 -0.43 10.35 2.30
C ILE A 31 0.48 10.81 3.46
N VAL A 32 1.69 11.28 3.12
CA VAL A 32 2.70 11.67 4.12
C VAL A 32 2.32 12.95 4.85
N LEU A 33 1.74 13.92 4.14
CA LEU A 33 1.38 15.23 4.68
C LEU A 33 -0.01 15.26 5.36
N ALA A 34 -0.82 14.19 5.22
CA ALA A 34 -2.14 14.12 5.82
C ALA A 34 -2.05 14.24 7.36
N ASP A 35 -2.90 15.03 7.95
CA ASP A 35 -3.06 15.23 9.40
C ASP A 35 -4.29 14.52 9.99
N ASN A 36 -5.06 13.87 9.13
CA ASN A 36 -6.27 13.13 9.49
C ASN A 36 -6.46 11.88 8.61
N LEU A 37 -7.26 10.94 9.13
CA LEU A 37 -7.52 9.65 8.48
C LEU A 37 -8.24 9.78 7.13
N ILE A 38 -9.14 10.75 6.97
CA ILE A 38 -9.88 10.94 5.71
C ILE A 38 -8.97 11.46 4.61
N SER A 39 -8.14 12.48 4.89
CA SER A 39 -7.18 12.99 3.91
C SER A 39 -6.16 11.91 3.52
N MET A 40 -5.71 11.11 4.49
CA MET A 40 -4.83 9.98 4.24
C MET A 40 -5.53 8.94 3.34
N TYR A 41 -6.79 8.58 3.62
CA TYR A 41 -7.56 7.64 2.82
C TYR A 41 -7.81 8.13 1.39
N MET A 42 -8.19 9.42 1.22
CA MET A 42 -8.38 10.01 -0.11
C MET A 42 -7.10 9.93 -0.94
N SER A 43 -5.96 10.29 -0.35
CA SER A 43 -4.66 10.20 -1.02
C SER A 43 -4.26 8.75 -1.30
N TRP A 44 -4.59 7.83 -0.40
CA TRP A 44 -4.40 6.38 -0.53
C TRP A 44 -5.14 5.79 -1.73
N GLU A 45 -6.38 6.20 -1.91
CA GLU A 45 -7.21 5.83 -3.07
C GLU A 45 -6.65 6.39 -4.37
N LEU A 46 -6.20 7.64 -4.35
CA LEU A 46 -5.62 8.30 -5.53
C LEU A 46 -4.30 7.61 -5.96
N VAL A 47 -3.49 7.14 -5.01
CA VAL A 47 -2.33 6.28 -5.28
C VAL A 47 -2.77 4.98 -5.97
N GLY A 48 -3.87 4.37 -5.53
CA GLY A 48 -4.42 3.17 -6.17
C GLY A 48 -4.79 3.39 -7.63
N VAL A 49 -5.50 4.48 -7.93
CA VAL A 49 -5.90 4.84 -9.30
C VAL A 49 -4.70 5.18 -10.17
N SER A 50 -3.78 6.01 -9.68
CA SER A 50 -2.59 6.39 -10.43
C SER A 50 -1.68 5.18 -10.72
N SER A 51 -1.59 4.23 -9.80
CA SER A 51 -0.86 2.98 -9.99
C SER A 51 -1.49 2.11 -11.08
N TYR A 52 -2.81 1.97 -11.08
CA TYR A 52 -3.54 1.26 -12.12
C TYR A 52 -3.21 1.81 -13.52
N LEU A 53 -3.23 3.15 -13.66
CA LEU A 53 -2.96 3.83 -14.92
C LEU A 53 -1.50 3.66 -15.38
N LEU A 54 -0.55 3.63 -14.45
CA LEU A 54 0.87 3.49 -14.73
C LEU A 54 1.27 2.03 -15.01
N ILE A 55 0.73 1.04 -14.30
CA ILE A 55 0.96 -0.38 -14.59
C ILE A 55 0.38 -0.73 -15.96
N GLY A 56 -0.83 -0.24 -16.24
CA GLY A 56 -1.52 -0.41 -17.52
C GLY A 56 -1.08 0.57 -18.61
N HIS A 57 0.13 1.16 -18.54
CA HIS A 57 0.57 2.12 -19.55
C HIS A 57 0.53 1.55 -20.97
N TRP A 58 0.98 0.30 -21.13
CA TRP A 58 0.91 -0.46 -22.38
C TRP A 58 -0.28 -1.42 -22.40
N PHE A 59 -1.48 -0.86 -22.23
CA PHE A 59 -2.74 -1.63 -22.09
C PHE A 59 -3.12 -2.46 -23.33
N GLU A 60 -2.47 -2.26 -24.50
CA GLU A 60 -2.63 -3.12 -25.67
C GLU A 60 -2.05 -4.52 -25.44
N LYS A 61 -1.13 -4.66 -24.50
CA LYS A 61 -0.63 -5.96 -24.08
C LYS A 61 -1.60 -6.52 -23.04
N ASP A 62 -2.20 -7.66 -23.32
CA ASP A 62 -3.12 -8.34 -22.40
C ASP A 62 -2.48 -8.60 -21.03
N SER A 63 -1.18 -8.91 -20.99
CA SER A 63 -0.43 -9.08 -19.75
C SER A 63 -0.46 -7.81 -18.87
N ALA A 64 -0.17 -6.64 -19.45
CA ALA A 64 -0.17 -5.36 -18.73
C ALA A 64 -1.59 -4.94 -18.32
N ALA A 65 -2.60 -5.13 -19.19
CA ALA A 65 -3.99 -4.85 -18.89
C ALA A 65 -4.53 -5.73 -17.75
N ASN A 66 -4.19 -7.02 -17.73
CA ASN A 66 -4.60 -7.94 -16.68
C ASN A 66 -3.84 -7.68 -15.37
N ALA A 67 -2.54 -7.36 -15.45
CA ALA A 67 -1.73 -7.00 -14.29
C ALA A 67 -2.27 -5.74 -13.59
N SER A 68 -2.64 -4.70 -14.37
CA SER A 68 -3.21 -3.47 -13.80
C SER A 68 -4.55 -3.71 -13.11
N LYS A 69 -5.47 -4.48 -13.73
CA LYS A 69 -6.74 -4.88 -13.14
C LYS A 69 -6.54 -5.68 -11.86
N LYS A 70 -5.63 -6.67 -11.88
CA LYS A 70 -5.30 -7.50 -10.71
C LYS A 70 -4.78 -6.63 -9.58
N ALA A 71 -3.81 -5.75 -9.84
CA ALA A 71 -3.26 -4.84 -8.85
C ALA A 71 -4.35 -3.95 -8.24
N PHE A 72 -5.20 -3.34 -9.06
CA PHE A 72 -6.27 -2.47 -8.59
C PHE A 72 -7.29 -3.20 -7.72
N LEU A 73 -7.82 -4.34 -8.20
CA LEU A 73 -8.84 -5.11 -7.47
C LEU A 73 -8.30 -5.68 -6.15
N THR A 74 -7.08 -6.21 -6.17
CA THR A 74 -6.47 -6.75 -4.95
C THR A 74 -6.25 -5.67 -3.89
N ASN A 75 -5.78 -4.50 -4.30
CA ASN A 75 -5.62 -3.36 -3.39
C ASN A 75 -6.97 -2.88 -2.84
N ARG A 76 -8.05 -2.89 -3.66
CA ARG A 76 -9.40 -2.50 -3.20
C ARG A 76 -9.90 -3.35 -2.04
N VAL A 77 -9.61 -4.63 -2.02
CA VAL A 77 -9.96 -5.49 -0.87
C VAL A 77 -9.34 -4.96 0.41
N GLY A 78 -8.07 -4.57 0.38
CA GLY A 78 -7.40 -3.94 1.51
C GLY A 78 -7.98 -2.56 1.87
N ASP A 79 -8.27 -1.75 0.86
CA ASP A 79 -8.79 -0.39 1.02
C ASP A 79 -10.20 -0.38 1.67
N ILE A 80 -11.05 -1.38 1.37
CA ILE A 80 -12.35 -1.57 2.06
C ILE A 80 -12.14 -1.83 3.55
N GLY A 81 -11.20 -2.72 3.91
CA GLY A 81 -10.85 -2.95 5.30
C GLY A 81 -10.37 -1.68 6.00
N PHE A 82 -9.50 -0.90 5.34
CA PHE A 82 -9.02 0.38 5.85
C PHE A 82 -10.19 1.35 6.12
N PHE A 83 -11.11 1.49 5.19
CA PHE A 83 -12.28 2.34 5.35
C PHE A 83 -13.16 1.92 6.54
N ILE A 84 -13.43 0.61 6.67
CA ILE A 84 -14.20 0.08 7.81
C ILE A 84 -13.47 0.40 9.12
N GLY A 85 -12.15 0.23 9.19
CA GLY A 85 -11.35 0.57 10.35
C GLY A 85 -11.46 2.05 10.74
N ILE A 86 -11.43 2.96 9.77
CA ILE A 86 -11.63 4.40 9.97
C ILE A 86 -13.03 4.68 10.53
N MET A 87 -14.08 4.06 9.97
CA MET A 87 -15.45 4.25 10.43
C MET A 87 -15.67 3.73 11.86
N LEU A 88 -15.04 2.62 12.23
CA LEU A 88 -15.06 2.10 13.60
C LEU A 88 -14.39 3.06 14.58
N LEU A 89 -13.24 3.64 14.23
CA LEU A 89 -12.59 4.67 15.06
C LEU A 89 -13.47 5.92 15.17
N TYR A 90 -14.02 6.38 14.07
CA TYR A 90 -14.90 7.54 14.09
C TYR A 90 -16.14 7.33 14.95
N SER A 91 -16.76 6.15 14.90
CA SER A 91 -17.92 5.82 15.72
C SER A 91 -17.61 5.82 17.23
N ALA A 92 -16.35 5.53 17.59
CA ALA A 92 -15.90 5.48 18.98
C ALA A 92 -15.42 6.83 19.52
N VAL A 93 -14.71 7.62 18.68
CA VAL A 93 -14.04 8.88 19.09
C VAL A 93 -14.79 10.12 18.61
N GLY A 94 -15.53 10.03 17.49
CA GLY A 94 -16.21 11.17 16.87
C GLY A 94 -15.29 12.13 16.11
N ALA A 95 -14.02 11.77 15.88
CA ALA A 95 -13.03 12.59 15.18
C ALA A 95 -12.23 11.77 14.15
N PHE A 96 -11.76 12.46 13.09
CA PHE A 96 -10.86 11.88 12.08
C PHE A 96 -9.41 12.33 12.23
N THR A 97 -9.15 13.40 13.00
CA THR A 97 -7.81 13.96 13.23
C THR A 97 -7.03 13.08 14.21
N PHE A 98 -5.72 12.98 14.00
CA PHE A 98 -4.87 12.05 14.76
C PHE A 98 -4.79 12.43 16.25
N SER A 99 -4.64 13.73 16.60
CA SER A 99 -4.49 14.15 17.99
C SER A 99 -5.66 13.72 18.89
N PRO A 100 -6.95 14.02 18.59
CA PRO A 100 -8.06 13.54 19.41
C PRO A 100 -8.15 12.02 19.52
N ILE A 101 -7.79 11.30 18.45
CA ILE A 101 -7.79 9.83 18.48
C ILE A 101 -6.72 9.31 19.46
N PHE A 102 -5.51 9.84 19.38
CA PHE A 102 -4.41 9.42 20.27
C PHE A 102 -4.65 9.85 21.72
N ASP A 103 -5.22 11.03 21.93
CA ASP A 103 -5.57 11.54 23.27
C ASP A 103 -6.66 10.66 23.92
N SER A 104 -7.69 10.26 23.17
CA SER A 104 -8.74 9.35 23.68
C SER A 104 -8.19 7.96 24.03
N ILE A 105 -7.24 7.44 23.25
CA ILE A 105 -6.60 6.15 23.54
C ILE A 105 -5.69 6.26 24.78
N SER A 106 -4.92 7.33 24.89
CA SER A 106 -3.98 7.55 26.00
C SER A 106 -4.70 7.95 27.29
N GLY A 107 -5.82 8.66 27.22
CA GLY A 107 -6.61 9.12 28.36
C GLY A 107 -7.41 8.02 29.03
N GLY A 108 -7.44 6.79 28.51
CA GLY A 108 -8.17 5.67 29.09
C GLY A 108 -9.69 5.83 29.01
N GLU A 109 -10.20 6.80 28.21
CA GLU A 109 -11.61 6.84 27.85
C GLU A 109 -11.91 5.59 27.01
N ALA A 110 -12.74 4.72 27.57
CA ALA A 110 -12.85 3.33 27.17
C ALA A 110 -13.44 3.15 25.77
N ILE A 111 -12.59 3.27 24.75
CA ILE A 111 -12.88 2.55 23.50
C ILE A 111 -12.81 1.09 23.91
N ALA A 112 -13.95 0.37 23.81
CA ALA A 112 -13.98 -1.06 24.14
C ALA A 112 -12.82 -1.75 23.44
N GLY A 113 -11.98 -2.48 24.16
CA GLY A 113 -10.74 -3.07 23.62
C GLY A 113 -10.95 -3.86 22.34
N MET A 114 -12.08 -4.56 22.22
CA MET A 114 -12.48 -5.27 21.00
C MET A 114 -12.70 -4.32 19.81
N THR A 115 -13.37 -3.18 20.02
CA THR A 115 -13.62 -2.19 18.95
C THR A 115 -12.32 -1.60 18.45
N LEU A 116 -11.39 -1.27 19.37
CA LEU A 116 -10.07 -0.74 19.00
C LEU A 116 -9.24 -1.79 18.24
N THR A 117 -9.27 -3.06 18.67
CA THR A 117 -8.58 -4.16 17.99
C THR A 117 -9.14 -4.35 16.57
N LEU A 118 -10.46 -4.37 16.39
CA LEU A 118 -11.07 -4.51 15.07
C LEU A 118 -10.79 -3.30 14.18
N ALA A 119 -10.81 -2.10 14.73
CA ALA A 119 -10.46 -0.88 14.00
C ALA A 119 -8.98 -0.89 13.56
N GLY A 120 -8.08 -1.28 14.44
CA GLY A 120 -6.65 -1.44 14.12
C GLY A 120 -6.41 -2.49 13.04
N LEU A 121 -7.02 -3.66 13.14
CA LEU A 121 -6.93 -4.70 12.12
C LEU A 121 -7.54 -4.24 10.78
N GLY A 122 -8.66 -3.50 10.82
CA GLY A 122 -9.26 -2.90 9.62
C GLY A 122 -8.29 -1.93 8.95
N ILE A 123 -7.65 -1.04 9.69
CA ILE A 123 -6.61 -0.13 9.19
C ILE A 123 -5.44 -0.93 8.61
N PHE A 124 -4.98 -1.96 9.31
CA PHE A 124 -3.90 -2.82 8.85
C PHE A 124 -4.21 -3.54 7.53
N MET A 125 -5.49 -3.86 7.24
CA MET A 125 -5.88 -4.40 5.94
C MET A 125 -5.50 -3.49 4.77
N GLY A 126 -5.54 -2.17 4.95
CA GLY A 126 -5.00 -1.22 3.96
C GLY A 126 -3.51 -1.43 3.71
N ALA A 127 -2.72 -1.65 4.78
CA ALA A 127 -1.30 -1.99 4.66
C ALA A 127 -1.10 -3.34 3.98
N VAL A 128 -1.91 -4.35 4.29
CA VAL A 128 -1.87 -5.68 3.65
C VAL A 128 -2.03 -5.55 2.13
N GLY A 129 -2.95 -4.71 1.66
CA GLY A 129 -3.14 -4.43 0.24
C GLY A 129 -1.93 -3.74 -0.39
N LYS A 130 -1.60 -2.52 0.05
CA LYS A 130 -0.57 -1.68 -0.57
C LYS A 130 0.85 -2.21 -0.38
N SER A 131 1.18 -2.74 0.80
CA SER A 131 2.51 -3.32 1.08
C SER A 131 2.61 -4.80 0.70
N SER A 132 1.64 -5.31 -0.07
CA SER A 132 1.67 -6.68 -0.59
C SER A 132 1.94 -7.73 0.48
N GLN A 133 1.27 -7.62 1.63
CA GLN A 133 1.37 -8.61 2.69
C GLN A 133 0.48 -9.82 2.38
N PHE A 134 0.82 -10.96 2.93
CA PHE A 134 -0.03 -12.16 2.82
C PHE A 134 -1.43 -11.87 3.40
N PRO A 135 -2.52 -12.30 2.72
CA PRO A 135 -2.58 -13.05 1.46
C PRO A 135 -2.63 -12.18 0.18
N LEU A 136 -2.62 -10.85 0.28
CA LEU A 136 -2.81 -9.94 -0.86
C LEU A 136 -1.50 -9.60 -1.63
N HIS A 137 -0.45 -10.42 -1.52
CA HIS A 137 0.87 -10.16 -2.14
C HIS A 137 0.95 -10.46 -3.64
N ILE A 138 -0.05 -11.13 -4.20
CA ILE A 138 -0.03 -11.72 -5.55
C ILE A 138 -0.04 -10.72 -6.71
N TRP A 139 -0.30 -9.45 -6.47
CA TRP A 139 -0.38 -8.42 -7.50
C TRP A 139 0.98 -7.79 -7.83
N LEU A 140 1.89 -7.71 -6.86
CA LEU A 140 3.14 -6.97 -7.00
C LEU A 140 4.09 -7.57 -8.05
N PRO A 141 4.31 -8.89 -8.12
CA PRO A 141 5.15 -9.48 -9.16
C PRO A 141 4.58 -9.30 -10.58
N ASP A 142 3.26 -9.31 -10.73
CA ASP A 142 2.62 -9.10 -12.03
C ASP A 142 2.66 -7.62 -12.45
N ALA A 143 2.66 -6.70 -11.49
CA ALA A 143 2.79 -5.27 -11.76
C ALA A 143 4.13 -4.87 -12.41
N MET A 144 5.11 -5.79 -12.47
CA MET A 144 6.38 -5.60 -13.19
C MET A 144 6.22 -5.53 -14.72
N GLU A 145 5.03 -5.79 -15.28
CA GLU A 145 4.68 -5.56 -16.69
C GLU A 145 4.67 -4.08 -17.07
N GLY A 146 4.54 -3.18 -16.12
CA GLY A 146 4.64 -1.73 -16.35
C GLY A 146 6.05 -1.27 -16.72
N PRO A 147 6.19 0.02 -17.15
CA PRO A 147 7.49 0.63 -17.46
C PRO A 147 8.47 0.51 -16.27
N THR A 148 9.73 0.20 -16.55
CA THR A 148 10.74 -0.02 -15.49
C THR A 148 10.88 1.15 -14.52
N PRO A 149 10.86 2.44 -14.94
CA PRO A 149 10.89 3.56 -14.00
C PRO A 149 9.70 3.58 -13.03
N VAL A 150 8.52 3.15 -13.51
CA VAL A 150 7.32 2.99 -12.67
C VAL A 150 7.52 1.90 -11.64
N SER A 151 8.01 0.73 -12.09
CA SER A 151 8.29 -0.39 -11.18
C SER A 151 9.29 0.01 -10.09
N ALA A 152 10.34 0.75 -10.45
CA ALA A 152 11.34 1.22 -9.49
C ALA A 152 10.77 2.23 -8.49
N LEU A 153 9.96 3.18 -8.94
CA LEU A 153 9.40 4.21 -8.07
C LEU A 153 8.28 3.65 -7.19
N MET A 154 7.28 2.98 -7.79
CA MET A 154 6.06 2.57 -7.09
C MET A 154 6.27 1.34 -6.21
N HIS A 155 6.99 0.35 -6.73
CA HIS A 155 7.04 -0.98 -6.12
C HIS A 155 8.26 -1.19 -5.23
N ALA A 156 9.27 -0.32 -5.30
CA ALA A 156 10.40 -0.40 -4.41
C ALA A 156 10.39 0.70 -3.34
N ALA A 157 10.12 1.96 -3.72
CA ALA A 157 10.42 3.11 -2.87
C ALA A 157 9.21 3.84 -2.27
N THR A 158 7.99 3.71 -2.83
CA THR A 158 6.88 4.58 -2.42
C THR A 158 5.59 3.85 -2.06
N MET A 159 4.81 3.38 -3.03
CA MET A 159 3.47 2.82 -2.79
C MET A 159 3.49 1.65 -1.80
N VAL A 160 4.43 0.73 -1.95
CA VAL A 160 4.53 -0.45 -1.08
C VAL A 160 5.06 -0.11 0.31
N ALA A 161 5.85 0.95 0.45
CA ALA A 161 6.31 1.47 1.73
C ALA A 161 5.22 2.26 2.48
N ALA A 162 4.18 2.76 1.78
CA ALA A 162 3.10 3.53 2.38
C ALA A 162 2.35 2.75 3.48
N GLY A 163 2.17 1.42 3.32
CA GLY A 163 1.54 0.60 4.35
C GLY A 163 2.38 0.48 5.62
N VAL A 164 3.69 0.30 5.49
CA VAL A 164 4.62 0.31 6.63
C VAL A 164 4.61 1.68 7.30
N TYR A 165 4.69 2.76 6.52
CA TYR A 165 4.58 4.14 7.04
C TYR A 165 3.28 4.34 7.84
N MET A 166 2.15 3.87 7.31
CA MET A 166 0.86 3.95 7.99
C MET A 166 0.88 3.19 9.33
N CYS A 167 1.44 1.97 9.35
CA CYS A 167 1.55 1.19 10.58
C CYS A 167 2.39 1.92 11.64
N VAL A 168 3.51 2.52 11.26
CA VAL A 168 4.36 3.29 12.18
C VAL A 168 3.63 4.55 12.66
N ARG A 169 2.98 5.29 11.77
CA ARG A 169 2.29 6.54 12.11
C ARG A 169 1.10 6.32 13.01
N LEU A 170 0.37 5.22 12.81
CA LEU A 170 -0.83 4.87 13.56
C LEU A 170 -0.57 3.82 14.65
N PHE A 171 0.71 3.62 15.01
CA PHE A 171 1.11 2.62 16.01
C PHE A 171 0.32 2.69 17.32
N PRO A 172 -0.03 3.87 17.89
CA PRO A 172 -0.80 3.95 19.12
C PRO A 172 -2.22 3.35 19.04
N ILE A 173 -2.75 3.13 17.82
CA ILE A 173 -4.09 2.53 17.63
C ILE A 173 -4.05 1.00 17.79
N PHE A 174 -2.89 0.38 17.58
CA PHE A 174 -2.78 -1.08 17.59
C PHE A 174 -2.71 -1.63 19.02
N THR A 175 -3.68 -2.44 19.36
CA THR A 175 -3.68 -3.20 20.62
C THR A 175 -2.66 -4.35 20.56
N ALA A 176 -2.30 -4.93 21.72
CA ALA A 176 -1.38 -6.07 21.78
C ALA A 176 -1.84 -7.26 20.93
N ASP A 177 -3.16 -7.52 20.88
CA ASP A 177 -3.74 -8.57 20.05
C ASP A 177 -3.59 -8.25 18.56
N ALA A 178 -3.86 -6.99 18.16
CA ALA A 178 -3.67 -6.56 16.77
C ALA A 178 -2.20 -6.65 16.36
N LEU A 179 -1.26 -6.20 17.21
CA LEU A 179 0.18 -6.31 16.97
C LEU A 179 0.63 -7.75 16.79
N THR A 180 0.06 -8.69 17.57
CA THR A 180 0.36 -10.12 17.42
C THR A 180 -0.05 -10.63 16.04
N VAL A 181 -1.24 -10.28 15.55
CA VAL A 181 -1.70 -10.65 14.20
C VAL A 181 -0.81 -10.02 13.13
N ILE A 182 -0.47 -8.74 13.27
CA ILE A 182 0.41 -8.00 12.36
C ILE A 182 1.77 -8.69 12.26
N ALA A 183 2.37 -9.05 13.39
CA ALA A 183 3.66 -9.73 13.44
C ALA A 183 3.62 -11.09 12.73
N TYR A 184 2.58 -11.91 12.96
CA TYR A 184 2.43 -13.19 12.25
C TYR A 184 2.29 -13.00 10.74
N ILE A 185 1.49 -12.04 10.29
CA ILE A 185 1.32 -11.75 8.86
C ILE A 185 2.66 -11.29 8.26
N GLY A 186 3.39 -10.41 8.95
CA GLY A 186 4.73 -9.98 8.54
C GLY A 186 5.71 -11.13 8.40
N ALA A 187 5.79 -12.01 9.41
CA ALA A 187 6.68 -13.17 9.40
C ALA A 187 6.36 -14.15 8.26
N ILE A 188 5.08 -14.48 8.09
CA ILE A 188 4.62 -15.37 7.00
C ILE A 188 4.97 -14.75 5.64
N THR A 189 4.70 -13.46 5.46
CA THR A 189 5.02 -12.75 4.21
C THR A 189 6.51 -12.77 3.91
N ALA A 190 7.35 -12.48 4.91
CA ALA A 190 8.79 -12.43 4.76
C ALA A 190 9.35 -13.78 4.27
N ILE A 191 8.93 -14.87 4.90
CA ILE A 191 9.39 -16.23 4.58
C ILE A 191 8.86 -16.67 3.21
N LEU A 192 7.56 -16.58 2.96
CA LEU A 192 6.95 -17.04 1.71
C LEU A 192 7.52 -16.30 0.50
N ALA A 193 7.66 -14.96 0.61
CA ALA A 193 8.20 -14.17 -0.49
C ALA A 193 9.68 -14.46 -0.74
N ALA A 194 10.50 -14.66 0.30
CA ALA A 194 11.91 -15.03 0.14
C ALA A 194 12.07 -16.38 -0.58
N LEU A 195 11.29 -17.40 -0.17
CA LEU A 195 11.31 -18.71 -0.80
C LEU A 195 10.84 -18.64 -2.27
N THR A 196 9.82 -17.83 -2.55
CA THR A 196 9.31 -17.66 -3.92
C THR A 196 10.31 -16.91 -4.81
N ALA A 197 11.05 -15.94 -4.26
CA ALA A 197 12.08 -15.19 -5.00
C ALA A 197 13.15 -16.11 -5.61
N ILE A 198 13.55 -17.15 -4.87
CA ILE A 198 14.59 -18.11 -5.33
C ILE A 198 14.15 -18.89 -6.57
N THR A 199 12.85 -19.08 -6.76
CA THR A 199 12.30 -19.88 -7.87
C THR A 199 12.03 -19.07 -9.14
N GLN A 200 12.22 -17.75 -9.11
CA GLN A 200 11.94 -16.88 -10.25
C GLN A 200 13.10 -16.83 -11.23
N ASN A 201 12.79 -16.84 -12.54
CA ASN A 201 13.77 -16.69 -13.63
C ASN A 201 13.87 -15.25 -14.16
N ASP A 202 12.90 -14.39 -13.85
CA ASP A 202 12.85 -12.98 -14.27
C ASP A 202 13.41 -12.10 -13.16
N ILE A 203 14.45 -11.31 -13.47
CA ILE A 203 15.11 -10.42 -12.51
C ILE A 203 14.15 -9.42 -11.89
N LYS A 204 13.15 -8.90 -12.63
CA LYS A 204 12.15 -7.99 -12.09
C LYS A 204 11.27 -8.69 -11.06
N LYS A 205 10.88 -9.95 -11.31
CA LYS A 205 10.09 -10.74 -10.37
C LYS A 205 10.89 -11.14 -9.13
N VAL A 206 12.18 -11.49 -9.30
CA VAL A 206 13.09 -11.72 -8.16
C VAL A 206 13.12 -10.50 -7.24
N LEU A 207 13.34 -9.30 -7.79
CA LEU A 207 13.38 -8.05 -7.03
C LEU A 207 12.02 -7.72 -6.41
N ALA A 208 10.92 -7.99 -7.10
CA ALA A 208 9.58 -7.79 -6.56
C ALA A 208 9.31 -8.67 -5.33
N TYR A 209 9.60 -9.97 -5.41
CA TYR A 209 9.45 -10.86 -4.25
C TYR A 209 10.43 -10.53 -3.12
N SER A 210 11.65 -10.09 -3.45
CA SER A 210 12.60 -9.57 -2.46
C SER A 210 12.01 -8.35 -1.74
N THR A 211 11.37 -7.43 -2.47
CA THR A 211 10.71 -6.27 -1.87
C THR A 211 9.57 -6.70 -0.94
N VAL A 212 8.72 -7.64 -1.37
CA VAL A 212 7.63 -8.19 -0.52
C VAL A 212 8.21 -8.78 0.77
N SER A 213 9.29 -9.54 0.67
CA SER A 213 9.97 -10.14 1.83
C SER A 213 10.48 -9.09 2.81
N GLN A 214 11.14 -8.04 2.30
CA GLN A 214 11.66 -6.94 3.14
C GLN A 214 10.53 -6.14 3.80
N LEU A 215 9.44 -5.90 3.09
CA LEU A 215 8.26 -5.25 3.67
C LEU A 215 7.61 -6.12 4.74
N GLY A 216 7.56 -7.43 4.55
CA GLY A 216 7.12 -8.37 5.59
C GLY A 216 7.99 -8.29 6.84
N PHE A 217 9.31 -8.19 6.67
CA PHE A 217 10.25 -8.02 7.77
C PHE A 217 10.09 -6.65 8.48
N MET A 218 9.75 -5.58 7.75
CA MET A 218 9.49 -4.26 8.35
C MET A 218 8.17 -4.21 9.13
N VAL A 219 7.20 -5.06 8.75
CA VAL A 219 5.89 -5.16 9.41
C VAL A 219 5.96 -6.04 10.67
N LEU A 220 6.86 -7.04 10.67
CA LEU A 220 7.17 -7.91 11.82
C LEU A 220 7.78 -7.10 12.97
#